data_c98d987ed63f0bc646cff27e4fb46834
#
_entry.id   c98d987ed63f0bc646cff27e4fb46834
#
_cell.length_a   1.000
_cell.length_b   1.000
_cell.length_c   1.000
_cell.angle_alpha   90.00
_cell.angle_beta   90.00
_cell.angle_gamma   90.00
#
_symmetry.space_group_name_H-M   'P 1'
#
loop_
_entity.id
_entity.type
_entity.pdbx_description
1 polymer ?
#
loop_
_entity_poly.entity_id
_entity_poly.type
_entity_poly.pdbx_seq_one_letter_code
_entity_poly.pdbx_strand_id
1 'polypeptide(L)'
;MTSEKPRPLERGRSSAEEIQHVASSAVSSSSTSPSLSLSQKDPGDPASDATKEPSPSTAAAAAAAAATKDTENETEATPATTEEQPQVYSTFSKAQTRMIVAMVTLASFFSPLSGQIYYPVMPTLVKSYHLTPALINLTITTYMILQGLAPSFMGTFADSGGRRPAYIIAFTIYTAANIGLALQNSYAALMILRCIQSAGSSGTISFGYGVIADIATPAERGTYIGPMAAGVMVAPALGPVIGGILAKFLGWRSVFWFLVIISGGFLVVFVLLVPETARRIVGDGSVLPAEWWRRSVLQWWQLRSHAALTRPNSDGHPDVDVDASRSAAGQPGGSAARSKLRFPNPLKSFVILLEPDALILISYIGVVMFANIALLTSTPTLFTKIYGFNDLQIGLCFLPLGAGASLGAIINGKILDRNYRRYCTLLSVPLDRKRNTDLRNFPIEKARLEPFLCIILLAIVTYTPYGWVLQQRAPLAAPLILQFILGFSMIASTNTLNTLLIDLFPDRPATASAACNLVRCWLGAVGAAVIDYMLSGMGWGWCFTFLGLVMLLSLGLVYVEFLYGMKWREKRRVRREEREKERRDLEADKGVA
;
A
#
# COMPACT_ATOMS: atom_id res chain seq x y z
N MET A 1 -59.90 -37.22 24.62
CA MET A 1 -61.12 -36.97 23.89
C MET A 1 -60.75 -36.25 22.62
N THR A 2 -60.92 -36.95 21.52
CA THR A 2 -61.19 -36.61 20.12
C THR A 2 -60.18 -35.67 19.46
N SER A 3 -59.21 -36.10 18.68
CA SER A 3 -59.25 -36.76 17.38
C SER A 3 -60.00 -35.93 16.32
N GLU A 4 -59.22 -35.21 15.50
CA GLU A 4 -59.65 -35.02 14.10
C GLU A 4 -58.44 -34.72 13.19
N LYS A 5 -58.17 -35.66 12.28
CA LYS A 5 -57.36 -35.53 11.08
C LYS A 5 -58.23 -34.96 9.94
N PRO A 6 -57.74 -34.18 9.04
CA PRO A 6 -58.26 -34.12 7.68
C PRO A 6 -57.37 -34.82 6.65
N ARG A 7 -58.05 -35.42 5.71
CA ARG A 7 -57.61 -36.26 4.57
C ARG A 7 -56.97 -35.44 3.42
N PRO A 8 -56.33 -36.15 2.50
CA PRO A 8 -55.64 -35.53 1.34
C PRO A 8 -56.58 -35.33 0.14
N LEU A 9 -56.35 -34.28 -0.64
CA LEU A 9 -56.99 -34.05 -1.93
C LEU A 9 -56.00 -34.32 -3.08
N GLU A 10 -56.59 -34.91 -4.10
CA GLU A 10 -56.04 -35.57 -5.26
C GLU A 10 -55.37 -34.69 -6.31
N ARG A 11 -54.57 -35.37 -7.09
CA ARG A 11 -53.96 -35.07 -8.37
C ARG A 11 -54.87 -34.39 -9.39
N GLY A 12 -54.34 -33.40 -10.10
CA GLY A 12 -54.73 -32.98 -11.43
C GLY A 12 -53.52 -32.89 -12.33
N ARG A 13 -53.35 -33.90 -13.19
CA ARG A 13 -52.48 -33.89 -14.38
C ARG A 13 -53.19 -33.16 -15.51
N SER A 14 -52.40 -32.51 -16.38
CA SER A 14 -52.68 -32.00 -17.74
C SER A 14 -52.36 -30.50 -17.78
N SER A 15 -51.38 -30.00 -18.51
CA SER A 15 -51.14 -30.03 -19.92
C SER A 15 -49.71 -29.52 -20.18
N ALA A 16 -48.83 -30.38 -20.61
CA ALA A 16 -47.71 -30.04 -21.47
C ALA A 16 -48.25 -30.16 -22.91
N GLU A 17 -48.05 -29.13 -23.70
CA GLU A 17 -48.27 -28.99 -25.13
C GLU A 17 -49.07 -27.69 -25.39
N GLU A 18 -48.34 -26.69 -25.69
CA GLU A 18 -48.64 -25.52 -26.54
C GLU A 18 -47.76 -24.36 -26.09
N ILE A 19 -46.65 -24.21 -26.79
CA ILE A 19 -45.97 -22.99 -27.22
C ILE A 19 -44.60 -23.41 -27.82
N GLN A 20 -44.70 -24.15 -28.92
CA GLN A 20 -43.70 -24.21 -29.99
C GLN A 20 -44.42 -23.71 -31.23
N HIS A 21 -44.44 -22.44 -31.48
CA HIS A 21 -44.65 -21.81 -32.79
C HIS A 21 -44.84 -20.31 -32.55
N VAL A 22 -43.74 -19.57 -32.53
CA VAL A 22 -43.58 -18.22 -33.06
C VAL A 22 -42.10 -17.86 -32.92
N ALA A 23 -41.29 -18.32 -33.83
CA ALA A 23 -39.96 -17.78 -34.10
C ALA A 23 -39.52 -18.21 -35.49
N SER A 24 -40.15 -17.68 -36.49
CA SER A 24 -39.61 -17.78 -37.87
C SER A 24 -40.40 -16.76 -38.72
N SER A 25 -39.91 -15.55 -38.80
CA SER A 25 -40.09 -14.66 -39.94
C SER A 25 -39.61 -13.25 -39.57
N ALA A 26 -38.41 -12.94 -40.01
CA ALA A 26 -37.97 -11.66 -40.54
C ALA A 26 -36.46 -11.67 -40.72
N VAL A 27 -36.03 -12.35 -41.76
CA VAL A 27 -34.75 -12.12 -42.45
C VAL A 27 -35.13 -11.41 -43.75
N SER A 28 -34.58 -10.24 -43.96
CA SER A 28 -34.06 -9.75 -45.23
C SER A 28 -34.07 -8.24 -45.32
N SER A 29 -32.98 -7.78 -45.97
CA SER A 29 -32.70 -6.44 -46.52
C SER A 29 -32.10 -5.44 -45.53
N SER A 30 -30.96 -4.83 -45.79
CA SER A 30 -30.10 -4.70 -46.97
C SER A 30 -28.75 -4.11 -46.56
N SER A 31 -27.72 -4.66 -47.15
CA SER A 31 -26.37 -4.14 -47.33
C SER A 31 -26.33 -2.71 -47.82
N THR A 32 -25.45 -1.89 -47.28
CA THR A 32 -24.62 -0.96 -48.08
C THR A 32 -23.43 -0.48 -47.27
N SER A 33 -22.25 -0.91 -47.64
CA SER A 33 -20.95 -0.30 -47.38
C SER A 33 -20.67 0.69 -48.48
N PRO A 34 -19.91 1.74 -48.22
CA PRO A 34 -19.01 2.25 -49.24
C PRO A 34 -17.56 2.19 -48.79
N SER A 35 -16.82 1.36 -49.47
CA SER A 35 -15.39 1.46 -49.68
C SER A 35 -15.01 2.73 -50.38
N LEU A 36 -13.97 3.41 -49.93
CA LEU A 36 -13.24 4.38 -50.72
C LEU A 36 -11.76 4.05 -50.73
N SER A 37 -11.33 3.86 -51.91
CA SER A 37 -10.11 3.39 -52.48
C SER A 37 -8.92 4.32 -52.29
N LEU A 38 -7.75 3.69 -52.16
CA LEU A 38 -6.41 4.22 -52.43
C LEU A 38 -6.35 4.91 -53.84
N SER A 39 -5.64 6.03 -53.90
CA SER A 39 -4.98 6.47 -55.11
C SER A 39 -3.55 6.88 -54.82
N GLN A 40 -2.69 6.09 -55.37
CA GLN A 40 -1.25 6.23 -55.53
C GLN A 40 -1.00 7.08 -56.77
N LYS A 41 -0.12 8.07 -56.66
CA LYS A 41 0.58 8.67 -57.84
C LYS A 41 1.87 9.35 -57.41
N ASP A 42 2.97 8.75 -57.71
CA ASP A 42 4.28 9.32 -58.06
C ASP A 42 4.39 9.34 -59.58
N PRO A 43 5.41 9.93 -60.23
CA PRO A 43 6.46 10.86 -59.85
C PRO A 43 6.63 12.04 -60.88
N GLY A 44 7.53 12.99 -60.64
CA GLY A 44 7.99 13.93 -61.70
C GLY A 44 8.79 15.12 -61.19
N ASP A 45 10.09 14.98 -61.17
CA ASP A 45 11.09 16.05 -61.26
C ASP A 45 11.12 16.63 -62.69
N PRO A 46 11.69 17.82 -63.04
CA PRO A 46 12.88 18.46 -62.49
C PRO A 46 12.97 20.03 -62.55
N ALA A 47 13.98 20.54 -61.84
CA ALA A 47 14.91 21.60 -62.27
C ALA A 47 14.58 23.12 -62.18
N SER A 48 15.65 23.78 -61.67
CA SER A 48 16.12 25.16 -61.90
C SER A 48 15.48 26.25 -61.03
N ASP A 49 16.12 27.19 -60.48
CA ASP A 49 17.48 27.74 -60.60
C ASP A 49 17.65 28.85 -59.54
N ALA A 50 18.86 29.00 -59.07
CA ALA A 50 19.55 30.25 -58.77
C ALA A 50 19.18 31.11 -57.54
N THR A 51 20.12 31.24 -56.73
CA THR A 51 21.01 32.35 -56.39
C THR A 51 21.02 32.82 -54.96
N LYS A 52 22.25 32.68 -54.44
CA LYS A 52 23.10 33.59 -53.64
C LYS A 52 22.79 33.83 -52.17
N GLU A 53 23.60 33.20 -51.30
CA GLU A 53 24.80 33.72 -50.58
C GLU A 53 24.76 35.18 -50.06
N PRO A 54 25.55 35.51 -48.98
CA PRO A 54 26.35 34.76 -48.04
C PRO A 54 26.28 35.26 -46.57
N SER A 55 26.77 34.43 -45.67
CA SER A 55 27.25 34.81 -44.32
C SER A 55 28.52 35.66 -44.37
N PRO A 56 28.81 36.51 -43.38
CA PRO A 56 30.15 36.65 -42.82
C PRO A 56 30.08 36.60 -41.29
N SER A 57 31.00 36.15 -40.51
CA SER A 57 32.44 36.26 -40.50
C SER A 57 33.02 35.47 -39.32
N THR A 58 33.84 34.55 -39.67
CA THR A 58 34.87 33.96 -38.82
C THR A 58 36.19 34.68 -39.08
N ALA A 59 36.34 35.89 -38.55
CA ALA A 59 37.60 36.63 -38.74
C ALA A 59 37.90 37.66 -37.62
N ALA A 60 37.49 37.40 -36.39
CA ALA A 60 37.81 38.29 -35.27
C ALA A 60 38.38 37.61 -34.03
N ALA A 61 38.80 36.33 -34.13
CA ALA A 61 39.37 35.59 -33.00
C ALA A 61 40.88 35.23 -33.19
N ALA A 62 41.54 35.77 -34.20
CA ALA A 62 42.94 35.45 -34.49
C ALA A 62 43.95 36.62 -34.35
N ALA A 63 43.51 37.77 -33.79
CA ALA A 63 44.38 38.96 -33.71
C ALA A 63 44.66 39.46 -32.27
N ALA A 64 44.40 38.67 -31.24
CA ALA A 64 44.69 39.06 -29.84
C ALA A 64 45.69 38.16 -29.11
N ALA A 65 46.53 37.43 -29.84
CA ALA A 65 47.48 36.49 -29.25
C ALA A 65 48.96 36.82 -29.62
N ALA A 66 49.32 38.10 -29.76
CA ALA A 66 50.70 38.49 -29.96
C ALA A 66 50.97 39.89 -29.39
N ALA A 67 51.09 40.06 -28.09
CA ALA A 67 51.90 41.07 -27.39
C ALA A 67 51.60 40.96 -25.89
N THR A 68 52.51 40.38 -25.19
CA THR A 68 53.26 40.86 -24.05
C THR A 68 53.84 39.66 -23.29
N LYS A 69 55.11 39.45 -23.50
CA LYS A 69 56.02 38.80 -22.56
C LYS A 69 56.47 39.87 -21.59
N ASP A 70 56.65 39.42 -20.41
CA ASP A 70 57.53 39.83 -19.32
C ASP A 70 56.78 40.30 -18.07
N THR A 71 57.07 39.58 -17.06
CA THR A 71 57.33 40.00 -15.68
C THR A 71 56.47 39.30 -14.60
N GLU A 72 57.19 38.55 -13.81
CA GLU A 72 57.08 38.25 -12.38
C GLU A 72 56.18 37.11 -11.86
N ASN A 73 56.89 36.15 -11.36
CA ASN A 73 56.58 35.14 -10.36
C ASN A 73 55.72 35.68 -9.18
N GLU A 74 54.51 35.20 -9.06
CA GLU A 74 53.89 34.99 -7.73
C GLU A 74 53.09 33.69 -7.75
N THR A 75 53.45 32.78 -6.88
CA THR A 75 52.87 31.45 -6.68
C THR A 75 51.55 31.60 -5.95
N GLU A 76 50.47 31.74 -6.69
CA GLU A 76 49.13 31.62 -6.11
C GLU A 76 48.63 30.20 -6.34
N ALA A 77 48.61 29.42 -5.25
CA ALA A 77 48.06 28.07 -5.22
C ALA A 77 46.55 28.14 -5.49
N THR A 78 46.15 27.80 -6.70
CA THR A 78 44.77 27.53 -7.07
C THR A 78 44.27 26.37 -6.19
N PRO A 79 43.17 26.52 -5.42
CA PRO A 79 42.62 25.37 -4.70
C PRO A 79 42.13 24.35 -5.73
N ALA A 80 42.73 23.16 -5.69
CA ALA A 80 42.32 22.01 -6.47
C ALA A 80 40.80 21.80 -6.21
N THR A 81 40.02 22.03 -7.25
CA THR A 81 38.61 21.63 -7.27
C THR A 81 38.62 20.12 -7.12
N THR A 82 38.39 19.65 -5.90
CA THR A 82 38.16 18.24 -5.62
C THR A 82 36.89 17.88 -6.40
N GLU A 83 37.04 17.18 -7.52
CA GLU A 83 35.93 16.53 -8.20
C GLU A 83 35.29 15.60 -7.16
N GLU A 84 34.14 16.02 -6.61
CA GLU A 84 33.28 15.16 -5.81
C GLU A 84 32.90 13.97 -6.68
N GLN A 85 33.55 12.83 -6.44
CA GLN A 85 33.18 11.56 -7.03
C GLN A 85 31.70 11.36 -6.74
N PRO A 86 30.88 11.00 -7.75
CA PRO A 86 29.45 10.81 -7.56
C PRO A 86 29.22 9.77 -6.46
N GLN A 87 28.76 10.20 -5.30
CA GLN A 87 28.48 9.33 -4.17
C GLN A 87 27.45 8.29 -4.60
N VAL A 88 27.90 7.04 -4.71
CA VAL A 88 27.05 5.90 -5.03
C VAL A 88 26.03 5.75 -3.91
N TYR A 89 24.73 5.96 -4.23
CA TYR A 89 23.66 5.94 -3.23
C TYR A 89 23.53 4.59 -2.53
N SER A 90 23.81 3.48 -3.20
CA SER A 90 23.76 2.11 -2.66
C SER A 90 24.73 1.21 -3.40
N THR A 91 25.46 0.39 -2.68
CA THR A 91 26.43 -0.58 -3.22
C THR A 91 25.78 -1.89 -3.67
N PHE A 92 24.47 -2.08 -3.42
CA PHE A 92 23.75 -3.26 -3.86
C PHE A 92 23.65 -3.33 -5.39
N SER A 93 24.02 -4.47 -5.97
CA SER A 93 23.86 -4.69 -7.40
C SER A 93 22.37 -4.62 -7.80
N LYS A 94 22.09 -4.32 -9.08
CA LYS A 94 20.71 -4.27 -9.60
C LYS A 94 19.94 -5.58 -9.40
N ALA A 95 20.65 -6.73 -9.41
CA ALA A 95 20.06 -8.05 -9.15
C ALA A 95 19.69 -8.20 -7.67
N GLN A 96 20.58 -7.81 -6.77
CA GLN A 96 20.31 -7.80 -5.32
C GLN A 96 19.17 -6.86 -4.96
N THR A 97 19.14 -5.65 -5.51
CA THR A 97 18.04 -4.71 -5.32
C THR A 97 16.71 -5.29 -5.75
N ARG A 98 16.62 -5.91 -6.94
CA ARG A 98 15.39 -6.56 -7.41
C ARG A 98 14.98 -7.73 -6.51
N MET A 99 15.92 -8.54 -6.05
CA MET A 99 15.66 -9.64 -5.12
C MET A 99 15.13 -9.12 -3.78
N ILE A 100 15.78 -8.09 -3.20
CA ILE A 100 15.32 -7.47 -1.95
C ILE A 100 13.90 -6.91 -2.12
N VAL A 101 13.63 -6.19 -3.21
CA VAL A 101 12.29 -5.64 -3.50
C VAL A 101 11.25 -6.74 -3.67
N ALA A 102 11.58 -7.83 -4.36
CA ALA A 102 10.67 -8.98 -4.51
C ALA A 102 10.33 -9.61 -3.14
N MET A 103 11.34 -9.81 -2.29
CA MET A 103 11.15 -10.35 -0.94
C MET A 103 10.31 -9.41 -0.06
N VAL A 104 10.54 -8.11 -0.13
CA VAL A 104 9.77 -7.10 0.61
C VAL A 104 8.32 -7.02 0.11
N THR A 105 8.11 -7.12 -1.20
CA THR A 105 6.78 -7.18 -1.82
C THR A 105 6.00 -8.39 -1.31
N LEU A 106 6.65 -9.56 -1.33
CA LEU A 106 6.06 -10.80 -0.81
C LEU A 106 5.77 -10.71 0.70
N ALA A 107 6.68 -10.12 1.49
CA ALA A 107 6.46 -9.87 2.91
C ALA A 107 5.24 -8.99 3.17
N SER A 108 5.07 -7.93 2.37
CA SER A 108 3.96 -6.99 2.50
C SER A 108 2.61 -7.60 2.10
N PHE A 109 2.61 -8.62 1.24
CA PHE A 109 1.41 -9.36 0.84
C PHE A 109 0.79 -10.16 1.99
N PHE A 110 1.58 -10.67 2.95
CA PHE A 110 1.08 -11.51 4.04
C PHE A 110 0.09 -10.81 4.95
N SER A 111 0.26 -9.51 5.23
CA SER A 111 -0.60 -8.77 6.14
C SER A 111 -2.06 -8.70 5.65
N PRO A 112 -2.36 -8.21 4.43
CA PRO A 112 -3.72 -8.21 3.94
C PRO A 112 -4.24 -9.63 3.62
N LEU A 113 -3.37 -10.55 3.17
CA LEU A 113 -3.77 -11.94 2.94
C LEU A 113 -4.34 -12.58 4.22
N SER A 114 -3.66 -12.42 5.36
CA SER A 114 -4.08 -12.98 6.66
C SER A 114 -5.43 -12.46 7.14
N GLY A 115 -5.74 -11.20 6.83
CA GLY A 115 -7.04 -10.62 7.13
C GLY A 115 -8.15 -11.18 6.26
N GLN A 116 -7.88 -11.28 4.96
CA GLN A 116 -8.90 -11.60 3.96
C GLN A 116 -9.21 -13.10 3.83
N ILE A 117 -8.22 -13.97 4.02
CA ILE A 117 -8.37 -15.43 3.93
C ILE A 117 -9.35 -16.01 4.97
N TYR A 118 -9.60 -15.25 6.03
CA TYR A 118 -10.42 -15.65 7.16
C TYR A 118 -11.93 -15.50 6.90
N TYR A 119 -12.37 -14.55 6.06
CA TYR A 119 -13.79 -14.26 5.87
C TYR A 119 -14.63 -15.47 5.41
N PRO A 120 -14.24 -16.24 4.39
CA PRO A 120 -15.04 -17.39 3.93
C PRO A 120 -15.21 -18.48 4.99
N VAL A 121 -14.27 -18.56 5.94
CA VAL A 121 -14.22 -19.61 6.97
C VAL A 121 -15.15 -19.31 8.15
N MET A 122 -15.64 -18.06 8.29
CA MET A 122 -16.42 -17.60 9.43
C MET A 122 -17.68 -18.44 9.70
N PRO A 123 -18.52 -18.79 8.69
CA PRO A 123 -19.71 -19.60 8.93
C PRO A 123 -19.36 -21.01 9.46
N THR A 124 -18.24 -21.58 9.00
CA THR A 124 -17.76 -22.88 9.47
C THR A 124 -17.23 -22.79 10.90
N LEU A 125 -16.57 -21.68 11.28
CA LEU A 125 -16.15 -21.44 12.67
C LEU A 125 -17.35 -21.26 13.61
N VAL A 126 -18.39 -20.53 13.20
CA VAL A 126 -19.65 -20.39 13.95
C VAL A 126 -20.20 -21.77 14.30
N LYS A 127 -20.24 -22.68 13.32
CA LYS A 127 -20.72 -24.06 13.53
C LYS A 127 -19.78 -24.87 14.41
N SER A 128 -18.46 -24.80 14.17
CA SER A 128 -17.45 -25.61 14.87
C SER A 128 -17.32 -25.26 16.36
N TYR A 129 -17.50 -23.99 16.72
CA TYR A 129 -17.43 -23.52 18.11
C TYR A 129 -18.80 -23.37 18.77
N HIS A 130 -19.90 -23.63 18.06
CA HIS A 130 -21.27 -23.42 18.53
C HIS A 130 -21.52 -22.01 19.06
N LEU A 131 -21.00 -20.99 18.34
CA LEU A 131 -21.04 -19.58 18.72
C LEU A 131 -22.00 -18.79 17.82
N THR A 132 -22.30 -17.58 18.25
CA THR A 132 -23.02 -16.61 17.41
C THR A 132 -22.08 -15.97 16.40
N PRO A 133 -22.56 -15.51 15.24
CA PRO A 133 -21.78 -14.72 14.28
C PRO A 133 -21.13 -13.50 14.92
N ALA A 134 -21.83 -12.82 15.85
CA ALA A 134 -21.30 -11.67 16.57
C ALA A 134 -20.01 -11.99 17.35
N LEU A 135 -19.95 -13.13 18.02
CA LEU A 135 -18.76 -13.57 18.75
C LEU A 135 -17.58 -13.91 17.81
N ILE A 136 -17.85 -14.53 16.66
CA ILE A 136 -16.81 -14.76 15.66
C ILE A 136 -16.32 -13.43 15.05
N ASN A 137 -17.19 -12.44 14.85
CA ASN A 137 -16.82 -11.11 14.37
C ASN A 137 -15.85 -10.40 15.33
N LEU A 138 -15.93 -10.66 16.66
CA LEU A 138 -14.96 -10.12 17.62
C LEU A 138 -13.53 -10.60 17.37
N THR A 139 -13.32 -11.74 16.73
CA THR A 139 -11.97 -12.19 16.33
C THR A 139 -11.38 -11.31 15.24
N ILE A 140 -12.21 -10.73 14.37
CA ILE A 140 -11.79 -9.71 13.39
C ILE A 140 -11.53 -8.38 14.10
N THR A 141 -12.41 -8.01 15.03
CA THR A 141 -12.26 -6.78 15.84
C THR A 141 -10.91 -6.75 16.55
N THR A 142 -10.58 -7.80 17.29
CA THR A 142 -9.30 -7.89 18.02
C THR A 142 -8.10 -7.91 17.07
N TYR A 143 -8.19 -8.62 15.95
CA TYR A 143 -7.19 -8.60 14.89
C TYR A 143 -6.94 -7.18 14.37
N MET A 144 -7.99 -6.42 14.06
CA MET A 144 -7.88 -5.06 13.52
C MET A 144 -7.36 -4.04 14.52
N ILE A 145 -7.69 -4.16 15.82
CA ILE A 145 -7.14 -3.31 16.87
C ILE A 145 -5.61 -3.40 16.89
N LEU A 146 -5.08 -4.61 16.89
CA LEU A 146 -3.63 -4.84 16.87
C LEU A 146 -3.01 -4.45 15.53
N GLN A 147 -3.72 -4.64 14.41
CA GLN A 147 -3.27 -4.20 13.09
C GLN A 147 -3.06 -2.68 13.00
N GLY A 148 -3.88 -1.92 13.71
CA GLY A 148 -3.70 -0.47 13.80
C GLY A 148 -2.53 -0.06 14.70
N LEU A 149 -2.33 -0.77 15.79
CA LEU A 149 -1.40 -0.41 16.85
C LEU A 149 0.04 -0.91 16.61
N ALA A 150 0.19 -2.16 16.19
CA ALA A 150 1.48 -2.85 16.11
C ALA A 150 2.49 -2.19 15.13
N PRO A 151 2.11 -1.63 13.97
CA PRO A 151 3.06 -0.96 13.09
C PRO A 151 3.80 0.20 13.74
N SER A 152 3.18 0.90 14.68
CA SER A 152 3.79 2.04 15.39
C SER A 152 4.97 1.60 16.28
N PHE A 153 4.86 0.44 16.92
CA PHE A 153 5.94 -0.13 17.73
C PHE A 153 6.99 -0.82 16.88
N MET A 154 6.55 -1.67 15.97
CA MET A 154 7.42 -2.47 15.11
C MET A 154 8.23 -1.60 14.12
N GLY A 155 7.64 -0.51 13.60
CA GLY A 155 8.34 0.43 12.72
C GLY A 155 9.55 1.06 13.40
N THR A 156 9.38 1.54 14.65
CA THR A 156 10.50 2.13 15.41
C THR A 156 11.54 1.08 15.77
N PHE A 157 11.11 -0.15 16.08
CA PHE A 157 12.06 -1.24 16.29
C PHE A 157 12.88 -1.53 15.01
N ALA A 158 12.25 -1.53 13.84
CA ALA A 158 12.93 -1.69 12.56
C ALA A 158 13.90 -0.55 12.24
N ASP A 159 13.57 0.68 12.64
CA ASP A 159 14.44 1.84 12.44
C ASP A 159 15.66 1.84 13.39
N SER A 160 15.50 1.34 14.61
CA SER A 160 16.56 1.34 15.63
C SER A 160 17.35 0.03 15.66
N GLY A 161 16.69 -1.11 15.55
CA GLY A 161 17.27 -2.45 15.65
C GLY A 161 17.80 -3.01 14.33
N GLY A 162 17.34 -2.49 13.21
CA GLY A 162 17.65 -2.97 11.86
C GLY A 162 16.44 -3.58 11.17
N ARG A 163 16.42 -3.51 9.83
CA ARG A 163 15.30 -4.03 9.01
C ARG A 163 15.22 -5.55 9.07
N ARG A 164 16.35 -6.22 8.90
CA ARG A 164 16.43 -7.68 8.87
C ARG A 164 15.95 -8.32 10.18
N PRO A 165 16.44 -7.95 11.40
CA PRO A 165 15.93 -8.50 12.65
C PRO A 165 14.44 -8.25 12.85
N ALA A 166 13.94 -7.07 12.44
CA ALA A 166 12.53 -6.74 12.56
C ALA A 166 11.65 -7.69 11.74
N TYR A 167 12.01 -7.99 10.49
CA TYR A 167 11.31 -8.98 9.68
C TYR A 167 11.38 -10.39 10.28
N ILE A 168 12.55 -10.82 10.75
CA ILE A 168 12.72 -12.16 11.34
C ILE A 168 11.83 -12.33 12.57
N ILE A 169 11.84 -11.38 13.50
CA ILE A 169 11.00 -11.40 14.71
C ILE A 169 9.51 -11.37 14.31
N ALA A 170 9.11 -10.47 13.43
CA ALA A 170 7.73 -10.33 12.98
C ALA A 170 7.20 -11.64 12.36
N PHE A 171 7.93 -12.24 11.43
CA PHE A 171 7.53 -13.49 10.79
C PHE A 171 7.62 -14.71 11.72
N THR A 172 8.55 -14.73 12.67
CA THR A 172 8.59 -15.78 13.71
C THR A 172 7.34 -15.73 14.58
N ILE A 173 6.97 -14.56 15.09
CA ILE A 173 5.74 -14.36 15.87
C ILE A 173 4.51 -14.73 15.01
N TYR A 174 4.47 -14.29 13.76
CA TYR A 174 3.38 -14.59 12.83
C TYR A 174 3.22 -16.09 12.57
N THR A 175 4.32 -16.79 12.26
CA THR A 175 4.30 -18.24 11.99
C THR A 175 3.92 -19.03 13.24
N ALA A 176 4.48 -18.67 14.40
CA ALA A 176 4.13 -19.30 15.67
C ALA A 176 2.64 -19.11 16.02
N ALA A 177 2.10 -17.91 15.80
CA ALA A 177 0.68 -17.65 16.02
C ALA A 177 -0.21 -18.50 15.07
N ASN A 178 0.19 -18.69 13.81
CA ASN A 178 -0.54 -19.53 12.86
C ASN A 178 -0.51 -21.01 13.24
N ILE A 179 0.63 -21.52 13.77
CA ILE A 179 0.71 -22.88 14.33
C ILE A 179 -0.28 -23.02 15.48
N GLY A 180 -0.28 -22.06 16.41
CA GLY A 180 -1.25 -22.06 17.51
C GLY A 180 -2.70 -22.04 17.02
N LEU A 181 -3.02 -21.21 16.01
CA LEU A 181 -4.36 -21.11 15.41
C LEU A 181 -4.80 -22.42 14.73
N ALA A 182 -3.87 -23.16 14.15
CA ALA A 182 -4.17 -24.45 13.52
C ALA A 182 -4.45 -25.55 14.54
N LEU A 183 -3.81 -25.50 15.72
CA LEU A 183 -3.87 -26.54 16.74
C LEU A 183 -4.93 -26.29 17.82
N GLN A 184 -5.35 -25.04 18.04
CA GLN A 184 -6.22 -24.67 19.15
C GLN A 184 -7.68 -25.16 18.96
N ASN A 185 -8.39 -25.34 20.10
CA ASN A 185 -9.79 -25.77 20.17
C ASN A 185 -10.67 -24.83 21.01
N SER A 186 -10.10 -23.74 21.55
CA SER A 186 -10.79 -22.80 22.43
C SER A 186 -11.02 -21.46 21.75
N TYR A 187 -12.20 -20.88 21.93
CA TYR A 187 -12.52 -19.54 21.42
C TYR A 187 -11.59 -18.45 22.01
N ALA A 188 -11.26 -18.53 23.30
CA ALA A 188 -10.33 -17.58 23.93
C ALA A 188 -8.93 -17.67 23.30
N ALA A 189 -8.44 -18.89 23.03
CA ALA A 189 -7.18 -19.08 22.32
C ALA A 189 -7.25 -18.53 20.89
N LEU A 190 -8.37 -18.73 20.19
CA LEU A 190 -8.59 -18.15 18.85
C LEU A 190 -8.43 -16.63 18.89
N MET A 191 -9.07 -15.93 19.83
CA MET A 191 -8.98 -14.47 19.96
C MET A 191 -7.57 -13.99 20.25
N ILE A 192 -6.90 -14.58 21.24
CA ILE A 192 -5.53 -14.18 21.63
C ILE A 192 -4.55 -14.43 20.48
N LEU A 193 -4.62 -15.59 19.86
CA LEU A 193 -3.72 -15.94 18.76
C LEU A 193 -3.96 -15.09 17.51
N ARG A 194 -5.21 -14.65 17.26
CA ARG A 194 -5.53 -13.67 16.20
C ARG A 194 -4.89 -12.32 16.49
N CYS A 195 -4.85 -11.87 17.74
CA CYS A 195 -4.11 -10.66 18.13
C CYS A 195 -2.62 -10.80 17.83
N ILE A 196 -2.00 -11.92 18.25
CA ILE A 196 -0.57 -12.19 18.05
C ILE A 196 -0.24 -12.30 16.55
N GLN A 197 -1.08 -12.97 15.78
CA GLN A 197 -0.98 -13.09 14.34
C GLN A 197 -0.97 -11.70 13.67
N SER A 198 -1.89 -10.82 14.07
CA SER A 198 -1.97 -9.45 13.57
C SER A 198 -0.72 -8.65 13.92
N ALA A 199 -0.24 -8.74 15.18
CA ALA A 199 0.96 -8.04 15.61
C ALA A 199 2.20 -8.45 14.80
N GLY A 200 2.31 -9.75 14.44
CA GLY A 200 3.42 -10.25 13.63
C GLY A 200 3.36 -9.82 12.16
N SER A 201 2.17 -9.66 11.57
CA SER A 201 2.04 -9.37 10.13
C SER A 201 1.92 -7.88 9.79
N SER A 202 1.35 -7.07 10.68
CA SER A 202 0.94 -5.70 10.36
C SER A 202 2.09 -4.72 10.11
N GLY A 203 3.27 -4.95 10.70
CA GLY A 203 4.46 -4.11 10.52
C GLY A 203 5.13 -4.27 9.14
N THR A 204 4.90 -5.37 8.44
CA THR A 204 5.64 -5.75 7.23
C THR A 204 5.54 -4.74 6.09
N ILE A 205 4.39 -4.08 5.92
CA ILE A 205 4.20 -3.04 4.90
C ILE A 205 5.06 -1.80 5.24
N SER A 206 5.07 -1.39 6.51
CA SER A 206 5.88 -0.24 6.97
C SER A 206 7.38 -0.51 6.84
N PHE A 207 7.81 -1.74 7.15
CA PHE A 207 9.21 -2.15 6.95
C PHE A 207 9.58 -2.11 5.47
N GLY A 208 8.66 -2.52 4.58
CA GLY A 208 8.85 -2.51 3.14
C GLY A 208 9.15 -1.12 2.59
N TYR A 209 8.36 -0.13 2.98
CA TYR A 209 8.65 1.27 2.63
C TYR A 209 10.00 1.73 3.17
N GLY A 210 10.36 1.32 4.39
CA GLY A 210 11.66 1.62 4.99
C GLY A 210 12.82 1.02 4.20
N VAL A 211 12.74 -0.27 3.85
CA VAL A 211 13.77 -0.95 3.03
C VAL A 211 13.93 -0.28 1.67
N ILE A 212 12.84 0.02 0.97
CA ILE A 212 12.91 0.70 -0.33
C ILE A 212 13.55 2.09 -0.19
N ALA A 213 13.25 2.81 0.89
CA ALA A 213 13.87 4.11 1.16
C ALA A 213 15.37 3.99 1.44
N ASP A 214 15.80 2.86 2.03
CA ASP A 214 17.21 2.61 2.35
C ASP A 214 18.04 2.24 1.11
N ILE A 215 17.46 1.52 0.11
CA ILE A 215 18.21 1.00 -1.06
C ILE A 215 18.04 1.84 -2.34
N ALA A 216 17.02 2.68 -2.43
CA ALA A 216 16.67 3.41 -3.66
C ALA A 216 16.72 4.93 -3.48
N THR A 217 17.26 5.63 -4.49
CA THR A 217 17.25 7.10 -4.53
C THR A 217 15.80 7.64 -4.58
N PRO A 218 15.55 8.87 -4.11
CA PRO A 218 14.22 9.47 -4.20
C PRO A 218 13.63 9.45 -5.62
N ALA A 219 14.46 9.54 -6.65
CA ALA A 219 14.06 9.51 -8.06
C ALA A 219 13.56 8.11 -8.50
N GLU A 220 14.16 7.03 -7.97
CA GLU A 220 13.86 5.64 -8.36
C GLU A 220 12.85 4.96 -7.43
N ARG A 221 12.56 5.52 -6.25
CA ARG A 221 11.66 4.92 -5.24
C ARG A 221 10.30 4.52 -5.83
N GLY A 222 9.73 5.34 -6.70
CA GLY A 222 8.45 5.07 -7.32
C GLY A 222 8.42 3.74 -8.10
N THR A 223 9.52 3.42 -8.78
CA THR A 223 9.67 2.17 -9.56
C THR A 223 9.61 0.92 -8.67
N TYR A 224 10.10 1.01 -7.43
CA TYR A 224 10.11 -0.12 -6.49
C TYR A 224 8.89 -0.17 -5.57
N ILE A 225 8.32 0.99 -5.23
CA ILE A 225 7.07 1.06 -4.44
C ILE A 225 5.88 0.52 -5.24
N GLY A 226 5.84 0.75 -6.56
CA GLY A 226 4.75 0.30 -7.43
C GLY A 226 4.46 -1.21 -7.32
N PRO A 227 5.42 -2.10 -7.56
CA PRO A 227 5.25 -3.55 -7.40
C PRO A 227 4.82 -3.95 -5.98
N MET A 228 5.38 -3.31 -4.94
CA MET A 228 4.99 -3.59 -3.55
C MET A 228 3.51 -3.24 -3.29
N ALA A 229 3.07 -2.09 -3.75
CA ALA A 229 1.68 -1.66 -3.62
C ALA A 229 0.74 -2.59 -4.41
N ALA A 230 1.12 -3.02 -5.61
CA ALA A 230 0.36 -3.98 -6.40
C ALA A 230 0.21 -5.33 -5.67
N GLY A 231 1.29 -5.84 -5.05
CA GLY A 231 1.24 -7.05 -4.23
C GLY A 231 0.22 -6.95 -3.08
N VAL A 232 0.23 -5.83 -2.36
CA VAL A 232 -0.75 -5.55 -1.29
C VAL A 232 -2.19 -5.52 -1.81
N MET A 233 -2.42 -5.00 -3.02
CA MET A 233 -3.76 -4.87 -3.60
C MET A 233 -4.32 -6.20 -4.15
N VAL A 234 -3.48 -7.16 -4.49
CA VAL A 234 -3.93 -8.48 -4.97
C VAL A 234 -4.45 -9.37 -3.83
N ALA A 235 -3.95 -9.21 -2.63
CA ALA A 235 -4.31 -10.03 -1.48
C ALA A 235 -5.82 -10.04 -1.14
N PRO A 236 -6.55 -8.92 -1.17
CA PRO A 236 -8.00 -8.92 -0.94
C PRO A 236 -8.81 -9.72 -1.96
N ALA A 237 -8.32 -9.86 -3.18
CA ALA A 237 -8.98 -10.67 -4.20
C ALA A 237 -8.67 -12.17 -4.03
N LEU A 238 -7.40 -12.51 -3.81
CA LEU A 238 -6.96 -13.90 -3.73
C LEU A 238 -7.23 -14.55 -2.36
N GLY A 239 -7.14 -13.76 -1.27
CA GLY A 239 -7.29 -14.27 0.10
C GLY A 239 -8.56 -15.08 0.30
N PRO A 240 -9.76 -14.51 0.05
CA PRO A 240 -11.00 -15.23 0.24
C PRO A 240 -11.14 -16.46 -0.66
N VAL A 241 -10.65 -16.42 -1.88
CA VAL A 241 -10.69 -17.58 -2.79
C VAL A 241 -9.86 -18.74 -2.25
N ILE A 242 -8.61 -18.46 -1.87
CA ILE A 242 -7.71 -19.45 -1.27
C ILE A 242 -8.32 -19.99 0.02
N GLY A 243 -8.83 -19.11 0.88
CA GLY A 243 -9.49 -19.48 2.13
C GLY A 243 -10.70 -20.38 1.93
N GLY A 244 -11.55 -20.06 0.95
CA GLY A 244 -12.73 -20.85 0.60
C GLY A 244 -12.38 -22.24 0.04
N ILE A 245 -11.37 -22.33 -0.83
CA ILE A 245 -10.87 -23.61 -1.37
C ILE A 245 -10.36 -24.48 -0.21
N LEU A 246 -9.44 -23.94 0.60
CA LEU A 246 -8.83 -24.69 1.70
C LEU A 246 -9.88 -25.14 2.72
N ALA A 247 -10.79 -24.27 3.11
CA ALA A 247 -11.83 -24.58 4.08
C ALA A 247 -12.79 -25.67 3.58
N LYS A 248 -13.18 -25.62 2.29
CA LYS A 248 -14.10 -26.59 1.71
C LYS A 248 -13.50 -28.00 1.60
N PHE A 249 -12.25 -28.10 1.15
CA PHE A 249 -11.65 -29.42 0.84
C PHE A 249 -10.83 -30.01 2.00
N LEU A 250 -10.20 -29.17 2.82
CA LEU A 250 -9.26 -29.58 3.88
C LEU A 250 -9.71 -29.14 5.28
N GLY A 251 -10.86 -28.45 5.37
CA GLY A 251 -11.37 -27.92 6.64
C GLY A 251 -10.72 -26.60 7.06
N TRP A 252 -11.34 -25.86 7.97
CA TRP A 252 -10.95 -24.51 8.34
C TRP A 252 -9.52 -24.39 8.93
N ARG A 253 -9.00 -25.43 9.59
CA ARG A 253 -7.63 -25.44 10.14
C ARG A 253 -6.56 -25.40 9.07
N SER A 254 -6.84 -25.92 7.88
CA SER A 254 -5.92 -25.92 6.75
C SER A 254 -5.53 -24.52 6.29
N VAL A 255 -6.39 -23.52 6.49
CA VAL A 255 -6.10 -22.12 6.19
C VAL A 255 -4.90 -21.63 7.02
N PHE A 256 -4.85 -21.97 8.29
CA PHE A 256 -3.74 -21.59 9.16
C PHE A 256 -2.48 -22.42 8.84
N TRP A 257 -2.61 -23.71 8.55
CA TRP A 257 -1.49 -24.52 8.09
C TRP A 257 -0.89 -24.02 6.77
N PHE A 258 -1.73 -23.59 5.83
CA PHE A 258 -1.26 -22.94 4.61
C PHE A 258 -0.44 -21.69 4.93
N LEU A 259 -0.94 -20.84 5.84
CA LEU A 259 -0.20 -19.65 6.26
C LEU A 259 1.12 -20.00 6.96
N VAL A 260 1.19 -21.09 7.74
CA VAL A 260 2.44 -21.60 8.33
C VAL A 260 3.44 -22.00 7.25
N ILE A 261 3.01 -22.80 6.28
CA ILE A 261 3.88 -23.30 5.19
C ILE A 261 4.47 -22.14 4.38
N ILE A 262 3.61 -21.22 3.93
CA ILE A 262 4.09 -20.12 3.08
C ILE A 262 4.92 -19.10 3.88
N SER A 263 4.56 -18.80 5.14
CA SER A 263 5.32 -17.85 5.96
C SER A 263 6.62 -18.44 6.49
N GLY A 264 6.61 -19.73 6.87
CA GLY A 264 7.82 -20.46 7.28
C GLY A 264 8.80 -20.60 6.12
N GLY A 265 8.32 -21.00 4.93
CA GLY A 265 9.13 -21.04 3.72
C GLY A 265 9.70 -19.67 3.36
N PHE A 266 8.87 -18.63 3.43
CA PHE A 266 9.32 -17.25 3.25
C PHE A 266 10.40 -16.86 4.26
N LEU A 267 10.19 -17.16 5.55
CA LEU A 267 11.15 -16.82 6.60
C LEU A 267 12.52 -17.49 6.36
N VAL A 268 12.53 -18.76 5.97
CA VAL A 268 13.76 -19.48 5.63
C VAL A 268 14.49 -18.78 4.48
N VAL A 269 13.80 -18.51 3.38
CA VAL A 269 14.38 -17.84 2.21
C VAL A 269 14.87 -16.42 2.57
N PHE A 270 14.10 -15.69 3.37
CA PHE A 270 14.46 -14.35 3.83
C PHE A 270 15.75 -14.36 4.67
N VAL A 271 15.87 -15.30 5.63
CA VAL A 271 17.05 -15.46 6.47
C VAL A 271 18.29 -15.82 5.64
N LEU A 272 18.14 -16.62 4.59
CA LEU A 272 19.25 -17.02 3.74
C LEU A 272 19.72 -15.89 2.83
N LEU A 273 18.81 -15.15 2.19
CA LEU A 273 19.13 -14.27 1.08
C LEU A 273 19.23 -12.79 1.44
N VAL A 274 18.32 -12.28 2.29
CA VAL A 274 18.18 -10.82 2.49
C VAL A 274 19.21 -10.30 3.48
N PRO A 275 20.10 -9.38 3.05
CA PRO A 275 21.06 -8.71 3.95
C PRO A 275 20.38 -7.64 4.79
N GLU A 276 21.11 -7.07 5.76
CA GLU A 276 20.67 -5.84 6.43
C GLU A 276 20.73 -4.66 5.46
N THR A 277 19.69 -3.82 5.50
CA THR A 277 19.55 -2.67 4.59
C THR A 277 19.47 -1.33 5.31
N ALA A 278 19.32 -1.32 6.64
CA ALA A 278 19.20 -0.10 7.41
C ALA A 278 20.46 0.77 7.26
N ARG A 279 20.33 1.92 6.61
CA ARG A 279 21.45 2.84 6.35
C ARG A 279 22.21 3.27 7.59
N ARG A 280 21.54 3.37 8.71
CA ARG A 280 22.14 3.69 10.00
C ARG A 280 23.13 2.63 10.47
N ILE A 281 23.03 1.37 9.98
CA ILE A 281 23.85 0.24 10.39
C ILE A 281 24.90 -0.10 9.34
N VAL A 282 24.49 -0.10 8.06
CA VAL A 282 25.33 -0.54 6.94
C VAL A 282 25.76 0.61 6.00
N GLY A 283 25.38 1.85 6.33
CA GLY A 283 25.69 3.00 5.48
C GLY A 283 25.01 2.90 4.11
N ASP A 284 25.81 2.93 3.07
CA ASP A 284 25.40 2.70 1.67
C ASP A 284 25.32 1.20 1.30
N GLY A 285 25.55 0.30 2.26
CA GLY A 285 25.63 -1.14 2.08
C GLY A 285 27.05 -1.69 2.02
N SER A 286 28.08 -0.84 2.08
CA SER A 286 29.49 -1.23 2.08
C SER A 286 29.97 -1.78 3.42
N VAL A 287 29.39 -1.32 4.52
CA VAL A 287 29.76 -1.71 5.87
C VAL A 287 29.07 -3.02 6.26
N LEU A 288 29.87 -4.04 6.58
CA LEU A 288 29.33 -5.29 7.12
C LEU A 288 28.93 -5.11 8.58
N PRO A 289 27.70 -5.52 8.97
CA PRO A 289 27.26 -5.46 10.36
C PRO A 289 28.19 -6.26 11.28
N ALA A 290 28.50 -5.72 12.45
CA ALA A 290 29.34 -6.42 13.44
C ALA A 290 28.65 -7.69 13.97
N GLU A 291 27.33 -7.60 14.20
CA GLU A 291 26.55 -8.69 14.78
C GLU A 291 26.17 -9.75 13.73
N TRP A 292 26.39 -11.01 14.08
CA TRP A 292 26.15 -12.17 13.21
C TRP A 292 24.68 -12.33 12.78
N TRP A 293 23.71 -11.97 13.63
CA TRP A 293 22.25 -12.06 13.30
C TRP A 293 21.78 -11.04 12.27
N ARG A 294 22.56 -10.01 12.00
CA ARG A 294 22.30 -9.01 10.96
C ARG A 294 22.90 -9.40 9.60
N ARG A 295 23.76 -10.42 9.56
CA ARG A 295 24.36 -10.91 8.31
C ARG A 295 23.48 -11.96 7.66
N SER A 296 23.33 -11.93 6.32
CA SER A 296 22.71 -13.05 5.62
C SER A 296 23.65 -14.26 5.61
N VAL A 297 23.06 -15.45 5.53
CA VAL A 297 23.85 -16.70 5.44
C VAL A 297 24.71 -16.68 4.18
N LEU A 298 24.21 -16.10 3.09
CA LEU A 298 24.95 -15.93 1.85
C LEU A 298 26.20 -15.04 2.03
N GLN A 299 26.06 -13.89 2.72
CA GLN A 299 27.18 -13.01 3.05
C GLN A 299 28.21 -13.71 3.95
N TRP A 300 27.73 -14.47 4.94
CA TRP A 300 28.60 -15.23 5.82
C TRP A 300 29.40 -16.32 5.08
N TRP A 301 28.75 -17.00 4.12
CA TRP A 301 29.39 -18.01 3.27
C TRP A 301 30.43 -17.38 2.34
N GLN A 302 30.11 -16.24 1.70
CA GLN A 302 31.04 -15.48 0.85
C GLN A 302 32.29 -15.04 1.63
N LEU A 303 32.12 -14.53 2.85
CA LEU A 303 33.26 -14.14 3.71
C LEU A 303 34.15 -15.35 4.07
N ARG A 304 33.56 -16.50 4.35
CA ARG A 304 34.32 -17.73 4.60
C ARG A 304 35.07 -18.21 3.37
N SER A 305 34.46 -18.16 2.21
CA SER A 305 35.07 -18.56 0.95
C SER A 305 36.28 -17.65 0.63
N HIS A 306 36.14 -16.33 0.80
CA HIS A 306 37.25 -15.40 0.63
C HIS A 306 38.34 -15.62 1.67
N ALA A 307 38.00 -15.84 2.93
CA ALA A 307 39.01 -16.14 3.96
C ALA A 307 39.72 -17.48 3.74
N ALA A 308 39.07 -18.45 3.09
CA ALA A 308 39.67 -19.72 2.73
C ALA A 308 40.65 -19.61 1.53
N LEU A 309 40.35 -18.69 0.61
CA LEU A 309 41.22 -18.40 -0.56
C LEU A 309 42.44 -17.52 -0.21
N THR A 310 42.36 -16.78 0.90
CA THR A 310 43.42 -15.86 1.37
C THR A 310 44.30 -16.50 2.47
N ARG A 311 44.22 -17.83 2.71
CA ARG A 311 45.20 -18.51 3.56
C ARG A 311 46.53 -18.48 2.86
N PRO A 312 47.58 -17.86 3.43
CA PRO A 312 48.90 -17.89 2.85
C PRO A 312 49.37 -19.34 2.80
N ASN A 313 49.83 -19.80 1.65
CA ASN A 313 50.69 -20.99 1.59
C ASN A 313 51.83 -20.77 2.57
N SER A 314 52.08 -21.74 3.43
CA SER A 314 53.10 -21.73 4.47
C SER A 314 54.52 -21.89 3.92
N ASP A 315 54.86 -21.24 2.81
CA ASP A 315 56.23 -21.17 2.31
C ASP A 315 56.67 -19.71 2.32
N GLY A 316 57.60 -19.47 3.28
CA GLY A 316 58.06 -18.18 3.74
C GLY A 316 58.43 -17.15 2.71
N HIS A 317 57.84 -15.99 2.85
CA HIS A 317 58.54 -14.70 2.82
C HIS A 317 57.68 -13.67 3.58
N PRO A 318 58.22 -12.98 4.58
CA PRO A 318 57.54 -11.85 5.18
C PRO A 318 57.96 -10.61 4.37
N ASP A 319 57.03 -9.99 3.73
CA ASP A 319 57.03 -8.56 3.41
C ASP A 319 55.93 -8.26 2.37
N VAL A 320 54.70 -8.18 2.82
CA VAL A 320 53.68 -7.32 2.18
C VAL A 320 52.88 -6.67 3.31
N ASP A 321 53.03 -5.37 3.40
CA ASP A 321 52.40 -4.48 4.37
C ASP A 321 50.92 -4.80 4.60
N VAL A 322 50.65 -5.51 5.69
CA VAL A 322 49.27 -5.77 6.20
C VAL A 322 48.63 -4.48 6.74
N ASP A 323 49.46 -3.44 6.95
CA ASP A 323 48.97 -2.15 7.45
C ASP A 323 48.36 -1.25 6.37
N ALA A 324 48.67 -1.45 5.07
CA ALA A 324 48.04 -0.71 3.98
C ALA A 324 46.56 -1.10 3.78
N SER A 325 46.20 -2.35 4.05
CA SER A 325 44.79 -2.80 3.97
C SER A 325 43.95 -2.39 5.19
N ARG A 326 44.60 -2.05 6.31
CA ARG A 326 43.93 -1.48 7.49
C ARG A 326 43.77 0.03 7.40
N SER A 327 44.62 0.71 6.68
CA SER A 327 44.53 2.16 6.46
C SER A 327 43.51 2.55 5.40
N ALA A 328 43.14 1.62 4.48
CA ALA A 328 42.02 1.82 3.52
C ALA A 328 40.63 1.57 4.13
N ALA A 329 40.55 0.91 5.28
CA ALA A 329 39.36 0.91 6.11
C ALA A 329 39.35 2.22 6.91
N GLY A 330 38.81 3.28 6.26
CA GLY A 330 38.74 4.63 6.81
C GLY A 330 38.35 4.60 8.29
N GLN A 331 39.07 5.41 9.06
CA GLN A 331 38.85 5.65 10.48
C GLN A 331 37.35 5.59 10.85
N PRO A 332 36.97 4.94 11.94
CA PRO A 332 35.62 5.09 12.48
C PRO A 332 35.51 6.53 12.99
N GLY A 333 35.20 7.44 12.05
CA GLY A 333 34.81 8.79 12.37
C GLY A 333 33.53 8.78 13.15
N GLY A 334 33.64 9.11 14.40
CA GLY A 334 32.48 9.29 15.27
C GLY A 334 32.09 8.00 16.00
N SER A 335 32.42 7.95 17.26
CA SER A 335 31.81 7.12 18.29
C SER A 335 30.41 6.70 17.85
N ALA A 336 30.23 5.43 17.44
CA ALA A 336 28.92 4.83 17.33
C ALA A 336 28.32 4.85 18.74
N ALA A 337 27.78 6.00 19.10
CA ALA A 337 27.03 6.18 20.33
C ALA A 337 26.00 5.05 20.30
N ARG A 338 26.13 4.09 21.20
CA ARG A 338 25.12 3.08 21.51
C ARG A 338 23.81 3.83 21.65
N SER A 339 23.09 3.96 20.54
CA SER A 339 21.82 4.63 20.50
C SER A 339 20.91 3.83 21.41
N LYS A 340 20.67 4.37 22.60
CA LYS A 340 19.65 3.88 23.53
C LYS A 340 18.40 3.63 22.70
N LEU A 341 17.86 2.42 22.75
CA LEU A 341 16.54 2.09 22.19
C LEU A 341 15.58 3.17 22.69
N ARG A 342 15.28 4.15 21.85
CA ARG A 342 14.22 5.10 22.13
C ARG A 342 12.93 4.37 21.86
N PHE A 343 12.21 4.02 22.92
CA PHE A 343 10.86 3.53 22.79
C PHE A 343 10.05 4.53 21.95
N PRO A 344 9.38 4.06 20.91
CA PRO A 344 8.54 4.92 20.10
C PRO A 344 7.48 5.52 21.01
N ASN A 345 7.31 6.79 20.89
CA ASN A 345 6.18 7.45 21.52
C ASN A 345 5.00 7.38 20.52
N PRO A 346 4.06 6.43 20.65
CA PRO A 346 2.91 6.32 19.76
C PRO A 346 2.04 7.57 19.80
N LEU A 347 2.16 8.36 20.89
CA LEU A 347 1.47 9.63 21.06
C LEU A 347 1.85 10.67 20.00
N LYS A 348 3.02 10.54 19.34
CA LYS A 348 3.38 11.44 18.24
C LYS A 348 2.44 11.34 17.04
N SER A 349 1.85 10.17 16.82
CA SER A 349 0.83 9.98 15.78
C SER A 349 -0.46 10.71 16.12
N PHE A 350 -0.81 10.82 17.41
CA PHE A 350 -1.98 11.58 17.85
C PHE A 350 -1.82 13.10 17.69
N VAL A 351 -0.59 13.61 17.70
CA VAL A 351 -0.34 15.04 17.49
C VAL A 351 -0.84 15.51 16.11
N ILE A 352 -0.79 14.64 15.09
CA ILE A 352 -1.32 14.96 13.76
C ILE A 352 -2.85 15.08 13.78
N LEU A 353 -3.54 14.30 14.62
CA LEU A 353 -5.00 14.38 14.75
C LEU A 353 -5.46 15.70 15.40
N LEU A 354 -4.57 16.48 15.98
CA LEU A 354 -4.90 17.81 16.50
C LEU A 354 -4.99 18.87 15.38
N GLU A 355 -4.47 18.57 14.19
CA GLU A 355 -4.63 19.47 13.04
C GLU A 355 -6.00 19.18 12.37
N PRO A 356 -6.84 20.22 12.15
CA PRO A 356 -8.22 20.02 11.73
C PRO A 356 -8.36 19.35 10.35
N ASP A 357 -7.48 19.68 9.39
CA ASP A 357 -7.43 19.06 8.08
C ASP A 357 -7.12 17.55 8.15
N ALA A 358 -6.13 17.16 8.97
CA ALA A 358 -5.82 15.74 9.19
C ALA A 358 -6.97 15.01 9.90
N LEU A 359 -7.54 15.63 10.94
CA LEU A 359 -8.64 15.03 11.70
C LEU A 359 -9.84 14.70 10.79
N ILE A 360 -10.25 15.65 9.95
CA ILE A 360 -11.37 15.48 9.02
C ILE A 360 -11.09 14.35 8.04
N LEU A 361 -9.95 14.38 7.37
CA LEU A 361 -9.60 13.38 6.36
C LEU A 361 -9.47 11.98 6.96
N ILE A 362 -8.77 11.85 8.08
CA ILE A 362 -8.53 10.58 8.76
C ILE A 362 -9.84 10.01 9.32
N SER A 363 -10.71 10.85 9.90
CA SER A 363 -12.02 10.43 10.41
C SER A 363 -12.90 9.91 9.28
N TYR A 364 -12.93 10.60 8.13
CA TYR A 364 -13.71 10.16 7.00
C TYR A 364 -13.18 8.85 6.38
N ILE A 365 -11.85 8.70 6.26
CA ILE A 365 -11.23 7.43 5.87
C ILE A 365 -11.66 6.31 6.82
N GLY A 366 -11.73 6.60 8.11
CA GLY A 366 -12.19 5.67 9.13
C GLY A 366 -13.65 5.27 8.95
N VAL A 367 -14.55 6.21 8.60
CA VAL A 367 -15.97 5.93 8.30
C VAL A 367 -16.10 5.04 7.06
N VAL A 368 -15.37 5.33 5.99
CA VAL A 368 -15.33 4.47 4.79
C VAL A 368 -14.83 3.08 5.14
N MET A 369 -13.82 2.97 6.01
CA MET A 369 -13.30 1.68 6.45
C MET A 369 -14.28 0.93 7.35
N PHE A 370 -14.99 1.62 8.24
CA PHE A 370 -16.08 1.06 9.02
C PHE A 370 -17.11 0.38 8.10
N ALA A 371 -17.60 1.10 7.10
CA ALA A 371 -18.56 0.57 6.13
C ALA A 371 -17.96 -0.63 5.35
N ASN A 372 -16.72 -0.50 4.87
CA ASN A 372 -16.07 -1.57 4.11
C ASN A 372 -15.91 -2.87 4.94
N ILE A 373 -15.49 -2.77 6.19
CA ILE A 373 -15.35 -3.94 7.07
C ILE A 373 -16.72 -4.52 7.45
N ALA A 374 -17.72 -3.68 7.66
CA ALA A 374 -19.10 -4.11 7.87
C ALA A 374 -19.62 -4.94 6.67
N LEU A 375 -19.34 -4.49 5.44
CA LEU A 375 -19.65 -5.23 4.21
C LEU A 375 -18.93 -6.58 4.16
N LEU A 376 -17.61 -6.58 4.34
CA LEU A 376 -16.77 -7.79 4.28
C LEU A 376 -17.19 -8.83 5.33
N THR A 377 -17.48 -8.38 6.55
CA THR A 377 -17.84 -9.26 7.69
C THR A 377 -19.25 -9.83 7.56
N SER A 378 -20.20 -9.05 7.02
CA SER A 378 -21.59 -9.49 6.84
C SER A 378 -21.77 -10.42 5.64
N THR A 379 -20.98 -10.29 4.59
CA THR A 379 -21.12 -11.06 3.33
C THR A 379 -21.16 -12.58 3.57
N PRO A 380 -20.26 -13.23 4.31
CA PRO A 380 -20.30 -14.67 4.52
C PRO A 380 -21.57 -15.14 5.21
N THR A 381 -21.98 -14.43 6.26
CA THR A 381 -23.20 -14.77 7.04
C THR A 381 -24.46 -14.61 6.21
N LEU A 382 -24.58 -13.50 5.45
CA LEU A 382 -25.75 -13.22 4.63
C LEU A 382 -25.85 -14.20 3.44
N PHE A 383 -24.75 -14.46 2.76
CA PHE A 383 -24.76 -15.37 1.59
C PHE A 383 -25.03 -16.82 2.00
N THR A 384 -24.55 -17.25 3.17
CA THR A 384 -24.92 -18.55 3.73
C THR A 384 -26.42 -18.61 4.06
N LYS A 385 -27.01 -17.56 4.65
CA LYS A 385 -28.43 -17.51 5.03
C LYS A 385 -29.37 -17.40 3.82
N ILE A 386 -28.97 -16.66 2.77
CA ILE A 386 -29.82 -16.37 1.60
C ILE A 386 -29.73 -17.48 0.56
N TYR A 387 -28.50 -17.88 0.19
CA TYR A 387 -28.23 -18.77 -0.94
C TYR A 387 -27.78 -20.18 -0.52
N GLY A 388 -27.57 -20.43 0.79
CA GLY A 388 -27.08 -21.72 1.28
C GLY A 388 -25.64 -22.05 0.87
N PHE A 389 -24.83 -21.02 0.59
CA PHE A 389 -23.49 -21.19 0.06
C PHE A 389 -22.51 -21.84 1.05
N ASN A 390 -21.63 -22.66 0.51
CA ASN A 390 -20.48 -23.21 1.22
C ASN A 390 -19.27 -22.26 1.17
N ASP A 391 -18.23 -22.58 1.94
CA ASP A 391 -17.06 -21.73 2.11
C ASP A 391 -16.36 -21.39 0.77
N LEU A 392 -16.32 -22.34 -0.18
CA LEU A 392 -15.77 -22.11 -1.52
C LEU A 392 -16.58 -21.08 -2.31
N GLN A 393 -17.90 -21.25 -2.35
CA GLN A 393 -18.82 -20.35 -3.06
C GLN A 393 -18.76 -18.94 -2.45
N ILE A 394 -18.69 -18.85 -1.13
CA ILE A 394 -18.49 -17.58 -0.43
C ILE A 394 -17.16 -16.96 -0.85
N GLY A 395 -16.07 -17.72 -0.85
CA GLY A 395 -14.75 -17.24 -1.30
C GLY A 395 -14.77 -16.67 -2.71
N LEU A 396 -15.47 -17.34 -3.64
CA LEU A 396 -15.64 -16.88 -5.03
C LEU A 396 -16.48 -15.59 -5.11
N CYS A 397 -17.46 -15.40 -4.22
CA CYS A 397 -18.27 -14.18 -4.19
C CYS A 397 -17.47 -12.93 -3.78
N PHE A 398 -16.28 -13.06 -3.23
CA PHE A 398 -15.38 -11.93 -2.97
C PHE A 398 -14.57 -11.50 -4.20
N LEU A 399 -14.51 -12.31 -5.26
CA LEU A 399 -13.77 -11.97 -6.49
C LEU A 399 -14.24 -10.65 -7.13
N PRO A 400 -15.55 -10.40 -7.32
CA PRO A 400 -16.01 -9.13 -7.89
C PRO A 400 -15.58 -7.93 -7.05
N LEU A 401 -15.68 -8.02 -5.72
CA LEU A 401 -15.24 -6.96 -4.81
C LEU A 401 -13.72 -6.70 -4.96
N GLY A 402 -12.91 -7.76 -4.95
CA GLY A 402 -11.46 -7.67 -5.11
C GLY A 402 -11.02 -7.17 -6.49
N ALA A 403 -11.70 -7.62 -7.56
CA ALA A 403 -11.47 -7.14 -8.91
C ALA A 403 -11.83 -5.66 -9.05
N GLY A 404 -12.98 -5.25 -8.51
CA GLY A 404 -13.39 -3.85 -8.43
C GLY A 404 -12.35 -2.99 -7.68
N ALA A 405 -11.89 -3.45 -6.52
CA ALA A 405 -10.87 -2.77 -5.72
C ALA A 405 -9.55 -2.58 -6.47
N SER A 406 -9.08 -3.62 -7.16
CA SER A 406 -7.84 -3.58 -7.95
C SER A 406 -7.96 -2.61 -9.13
N LEU A 407 -9.06 -2.68 -9.85
CA LEU A 407 -9.35 -1.77 -10.97
C LEU A 407 -9.51 -0.32 -10.49
N GLY A 408 -10.20 -0.13 -9.36
CA GLY A 408 -10.37 1.17 -8.72
C GLY A 408 -9.04 1.82 -8.34
N ALA A 409 -8.11 1.05 -7.77
CA ALA A 409 -6.77 1.55 -7.43
C ALA A 409 -5.99 2.02 -8.67
N ILE A 410 -6.04 1.25 -9.77
CA ILE A 410 -5.32 1.56 -11.01
C ILE A 410 -5.93 2.78 -11.73
N ILE A 411 -7.24 2.79 -11.90
CA ILE A 411 -7.95 3.85 -12.62
C ILE A 411 -7.87 5.16 -11.83
N ASN A 412 -8.06 5.10 -10.52
CA ASN A 412 -8.00 6.27 -9.66
C ASN A 412 -6.64 6.97 -9.73
N GLY A 413 -5.53 6.24 -9.78
CA GLY A 413 -4.20 6.83 -9.98
C GLY A 413 -4.14 7.69 -11.24
N LYS A 414 -4.65 7.15 -12.37
CA LYS A 414 -4.70 7.89 -13.65
C LYS A 414 -5.63 9.12 -13.59
N ILE A 415 -6.76 9.00 -12.90
CA ILE A 415 -7.71 10.12 -12.72
C ILE A 415 -7.06 11.23 -11.90
N LEU A 416 -6.41 10.90 -10.79
CA LEU A 416 -5.72 11.85 -9.92
C LEU A 416 -4.59 12.59 -10.66
N ASP A 417 -3.79 11.85 -11.44
CA ASP A 417 -2.71 12.45 -12.24
C ASP A 417 -3.25 13.36 -13.33
N ARG A 418 -4.34 12.94 -14.00
CA ARG A 418 -4.99 13.76 -15.04
C ARG A 418 -5.55 15.05 -14.45
N ASN A 419 -6.24 14.96 -13.31
CA ASN A 419 -6.83 16.15 -12.68
C ASN A 419 -5.75 17.07 -12.12
N TYR A 420 -4.68 16.52 -11.52
CA TYR A 420 -3.53 17.31 -11.08
C TYR A 420 -2.89 18.10 -12.26
N ARG A 421 -2.65 17.45 -13.40
CA ARG A 421 -2.14 18.12 -14.61
C ARG A 421 -3.09 19.20 -15.11
N ARG A 422 -4.41 18.96 -15.11
CA ARG A 422 -5.42 19.96 -15.47
C ARG A 422 -5.28 21.22 -14.61
N TYR A 423 -5.12 21.07 -13.29
CA TYR A 423 -4.92 22.22 -12.39
C TYR A 423 -3.57 22.91 -12.62
N CYS A 424 -2.49 22.19 -12.90
CA CYS A 424 -1.21 22.79 -13.29
C CYS A 424 -1.33 23.65 -14.55
N THR A 425 -2.03 23.15 -15.58
CA THR A 425 -2.26 23.89 -16.83
C THR A 425 -3.13 25.12 -16.59
N LEU A 426 -4.20 25.01 -15.80
CA LEU A 426 -5.10 26.13 -15.47
C LEU A 426 -4.39 27.25 -14.70
N LEU A 427 -3.42 26.93 -13.88
CA LEU A 427 -2.68 27.87 -13.04
C LEU A 427 -1.32 28.27 -13.64
N SER A 428 -1.01 27.81 -14.85
CA SER A 428 0.28 28.06 -15.54
C SER A 428 1.50 27.69 -14.69
N VAL A 429 1.37 26.68 -13.79
CA VAL A 429 2.46 26.19 -12.94
C VAL A 429 3.27 25.17 -13.75
N PRO A 430 4.61 25.31 -13.87
CA PRO A 430 5.44 24.37 -14.61
C PRO A 430 5.37 22.98 -13.97
N LEU A 431 5.17 21.95 -14.79
CA LEU A 431 5.13 20.55 -14.39
C LEU A 431 6.55 20.06 -14.12
N ASP A 432 7.11 20.37 -12.96
CA ASP A 432 8.43 19.88 -12.61
C ASP A 432 8.32 18.49 -11.97
N ARG A 433 8.64 17.45 -12.75
CA ARG A 433 8.63 16.05 -12.33
C ARG A 433 9.74 15.69 -11.33
N LYS A 434 10.74 16.56 -11.18
CA LYS A 434 11.98 16.20 -10.47
C LYS A 434 12.12 16.80 -9.07
N ARG A 435 11.37 17.84 -8.70
CA ARG A 435 11.54 18.48 -7.39
C ARG A 435 10.28 19.21 -6.94
N ASN A 436 9.97 19.11 -5.65
CA ASN A 436 8.97 19.87 -4.92
C ASN A 436 8.47 21.10 -5.66
N THR A 437 7.41 20.94 -6.44
CA THR A 437 6.63 22.07 -6.93
C THR A 437 6.25 22.86 -5.70
N ASP A 438 6.54 24.16 -5.68
CA ASP A 438 6.16 25.00 -4.55
C ASP A 438 4.62 25.00 -4.45
N LEU A 439 4.11 24.17 -3.55
CA LEU A 439 2.67 23.98 -3.32
C LEU A 439 2.03 25.15 -2.60
N ARG A 440 2.77 26.26 -2.36
CA ARG A 440 2.30 27.39 -1.57
C ARG A 440 0.97 27.94 -2.10
N ASN A 441 0.88 28.18 -3.38
CA ASN A 441 -0.31 28.74 -4.03
C ASN A 441 -1.12 27.71 -4.84
N PHE A 442 -0.76 26.43 -4.77
CA PHE A 442 -1.44 25.37 -5.51
C PHE A 442 -2.59 24.78 -4.67
N PRO A 443 -3.84 24.78 -5.18
CA PRO A 443 -5.01 24.23 -4.47
C PRO A 443 -5.07 22.71 -4.57
N ILE A 444 -4.14 22.01 -3.89
CA ILE A 444 -4.02 20.57 -3.97
C ILE A 444 -5.26 19.87 -3.43
N GLU A 445 -5.91 20.46 -2.43
CA GLU A 445 -7.15 19.99 -1.84
C GLU A 445 -8.24 19.87 -2.92
N LYS A 446 -8.42 20.93 -3.73
CA LYS A 446 -9.40 20.93 -4.83
C LYS A 446 -9.03 19.93 -5.91
N ALA A 447 -7.74 19.91 -6.30
CA ALA A 447 -7.25 19.00 -7.33
C ALA A 447 -7.43 17.52 -6.99
N ARG A 448 -7.38 17.16 -5.70
CA ARG A 448 -7.58 15.77 -5.24
C ARG A 448 -9.04 15.46 -4.89
N LEU A 449 -9.78 16.40 -4.28
CA LEU A 449 -11.14 16.16 -3.80
C LEU A 449 -12.21 16.25 -4.89
N GLU A 450 -11.96 16.98 -6.00
CA GLU A 450 -12.92 17.07 -7.11
C GLU A 450 -13.29 15.67 -7.69
N PRO A 451 -12.34 14.82 -8.12
CA PRO A 451 -12.67 13.47 -8.59
C PRO A 451 -13.15 12.55 -7.47
N PHE A 452 -12.67 12.76 -6.24
CA PHE A 452 -13.10 11.99 -5.06
C PHE A 452 -14.60 12.08 -4.83
N LEU A 453 -15.20 13.27 -4.92
CA LEU A 453 -16.64 13.47 -4.67
C LEU A 453 -17.50 12.60 -5.60
N CYS A 454 -17.17 12.51 -6.88
CA CYS A 454 -17.90 11.66 -7.82
C CYS A 454 -17.78 10.18 -7.46
N ILE A 455 -16.57 9.74 -7.08
CA ILE A 455 -16.29 8.34 -6.78
C ILE A 455 -16.97 7.91 -5.47
N ILE A 456 -16.93 8.75 -4.43
CA ILE A 456 -17.55 8.40 -3.15
C ILE A 456 -19.07 8.45 -3.21
N LEU A 457 -19.66 9.36 -3.98
CA LEU A 457 -21.11 9.37 -4.24
C LEU A 457 -21.57 8.08 -4.92
N LEU A 458 -20.78 7.56 -5.87
CA LEU A 458 -21.04 6.25 -6.47
C LEU A 458 -21.07 5.14 -5.42
N ALA A 459 -20.12 5.16 -4.45
CA ALA A 459 -20.13 4.20 -3.34
C ALA A 459 -21.40 4.31 -2.50
N ILE A 460 -21.77 5.53 -2.09
CA ILE A 460 -22.94 5.80 -1.24
C ILE A 460 -24.24 5.36 -1.92
N VAL A 461 -24.41 5.73 -3.19
CA VAL A 461 -25.60 5.36 -3.99
C VAL A 461 -25.68 3.83 -4.18
N THR A 462 -24.54 3.14 -4.30
CA THR A 462 -24.50 1.68 -4.48
C THR A 462 -24.71 0.94 -3.16
N TYR A 463 -24.36 1.53 -2.03
CA TYR A 463 -24.46 0.90 -0.71
C TYR A 463 -25.90 0.64 -0.28
N THR A 464 -26.78 1.60 -0.55
CA THR A 464 -28.21 1.49 -0.22
C THR A 464 -28.90 0.32 -0.92
N PRO A 465 -28.90 0.20 -2.28
CA PRO A 465 -29.56 -0.91 -2.96
C PRO A 465 -28.93 -2.26 -2.64
N TYR A 466 -27.63 -2.32 -2.26
CA TYR A 466 -27.00 -3.58 -1.89
C TYR A 466 -27.75 -4.29 -0.74
N GLY A 467 -28.11 -3.57 0.31
CA GLY A 467 -28.87 -4.13 1.44
C GLY A 467 -30.28 -4.61 1.06
N TRP A 468 -30.96 -3.85 0.21
CA TRP A 468 -32.31 -4.20 -0.23
C TRP A 468 -32.33 -5.38 -1.20
N VAL A 469 -31.36 -5.48 -2.10
CA VAL A 469 -31.16 -6.63 -2.99
C VAL A 469 -30.98 -7.92 -2.19
N LEU A 470 -30.20 -7.88 -1.11
CA LEU A 470 -30.01 -9.02 -0.21
C LEU A 470 -31.28 -9.34 0.57
N GLN A 471 -32.00 -8.33 1.07
CA GLN A 471 -33.22 -8.52 1.84
C GLN A 471 -34.33 -9.15 0.99
N GLN A 472 -34.43 -8.80 -0.27
CA GLN A 472 -35.40 -9.36 -1.22
C GLN A 472 -34.95 -10.69 -1.85
N ARG A 473 -33.77 -11.22 -1.44
CA ARG A 473 -33.21 -12.46 -1.98
C ARG A 473 -33.10 -12.47 -3.50
N ALA A 474 -32.69 -11.36 -4.06
CA ALA A 474 -32.53 -11.19 -5.51
C ALA A 474 -31.55 -12.22 -6.10
N PRO A 475 -31.55 -12.44 -7.44
CA PRO A 475 -30.58 -13.30 -8.11
C PRO A 475 -29.15 -12.90 -7.78
N LEU A 476 -28.25 -13.88 -7.63
CA LEU A 476 -26.87 -13.69 -7.19
C LEU A 476 -26.09 -12.64 -8.00
N ALA A 477 -26.38 -12.49 -9.28
CA ALA A 477 -25.72 -11.51 -10.14
C ALA A 477 -25.85 -10.07 -9.61
N ALA A 478 -27.00 -9.70 -9.04
CA ALA A 478 -27.25 -8.36 -8.56
C ALA A 478 -26.32 -7.94 -7.40
N PRO A 479 -26.22 -8.68 -6.28
CA PRO A 479 -25.29 -8.31 -5.21
C PRO A 479 -23.82 -8.38 -5.65
N LEU A 480 -23.44 -9.28 -6.57
CA LEU A 480 -22.05 -9.37 -7.07
C LEU A 480 -21.65 -8.15 -7.92
N ILE A 481 -22.55 -7.64 -8.78
CA ILE A 481 -22.33 -6.41 -9.55
C ILE A 481 -22.18 -5.22 -8.59
N LEU A 482 -23.05 -5.11 -7.59
CA LEU A 482 -22.97 -4.04 -6.60
C LEU A 482 -21.68 -4.14 -5.77
N GLN A 483 -21.23 -5.34 -5.40
CA GLN A 483 -19.94 -5.54 -4.73
C GLN A 483 -18.74 -5.11 -5.60
N PHE A 484 -18.78 -5.35 -6.90
CA PHE A 484 -17.74 -4.86 -7.81
C PHE A 484 -17.66 -3.33 -7.80
N ILE A 485 -18.80 -2.65 -7.91
CA ILE A 485 -18.86 -1.18 -7.88
C ILE A 485 -18.41 -0.64 -6.52
N LEU A 486 -18.81 -1.28 -5.42
CA LEU A 486 -18.39 -0.92 -4.06
C LEU A 486 -16.88 -1.11 -3.87
N GLY A 487 -16.33 -2.23 -4.32
CA GLY A 487 -14.89 -2.48 -4.27
C GLY A 487 -14.10 -1.40 -5.02
N PHE A 488 -14.54 -1.07 -6.25
CA PHE A 488 -13.97 -0.02 -7.06
C PHE A 488 -13.99 1.34 -6.35
N SER A 489 -15.17 1.78 -5.93
CA SER A 489 -15.38 3.14 -5.43
C SER A 489 -14.78 3.35 -4.03
N MET A 490 -14.87 2.37 -3.13
CA MET A 490 -14.32 2.48 -1.76
C MET A 490 -12.80 2.54 -1.74
N ILE A 491 -12.12 1.68 -2.51
CA ILE A 491 -10.65 1.68 -2.57
C ILE A 491 -10.14 2.92 -3.29
N ALA A 492 -10.78 3.33 -4.39
CA ALA A 492 -10.43 4.55 -5.09
C ALA A 492 -10.54 5.78 -4.17
N SER A 493 -11.63 5.89 -3.42
CA SER A 493 -11.86 6.99 -2.47
C SER A 493 -10.81 7.01 -1.35
N THR A 494 -10.55 5.85 -0.73
CA THR A 494 -9.56 5.73 0.35
C THR A 494 -8.16 6.09 -0.15
N ASN A 495 -7.76 5.65 -1.35
CA ASN A 495 -6.46 5.98 -1.94
C ASN A 495 -6.34 7.48 -2.23
N THR A 496 -7.40 8.13 -2.70
CA THR A 496 -7.41 9.58 -2.93
C THR A 496 -7.15 10.36 -1.65
N LEU A 497 -7.88 10.03 -0.58
CA LEU A 497 -7.73 10.71 0.70
C LEU A 497 -6.38 10.44 1.36
N ASN A 498 -5.84 9.21 1.25
CA ASN A 498 -4.50 8.89 1.70
C ASN A 498 -3.43 9.69 0.95
N THR A 499 -3.59 9.86 -0.36
CA THR A 499 -2.67 10.66 -1.18
C THR A 499 -2.73 12.11 -0.76
N LEU A 500 -3.94 12.67 -0.59
CA LEU A 500 -4.11 14.05 -0.11
C LEU A 500 -3.48 14.23 1.29
N LEU A 501 -3.69 13.30 2.21
CA LEU A 501 -3.11 13.37 3.54
C LEU A 501 -1.57 13.41 3.50
N ILE A 502 -0.94 12.63 2.63
CA ILE A 502 0.52 12.63 2.45
C ILE A 502 0.99 13.96 1.83
N ASP A 503 0.24 14.47 0.84
CA ASP A 503 0.53 15.75 0.17
C ASP A 503 0.44 16.95 1.16
N LEU A 504 -0.46 16.88 2.15
CA LEU A 504 -0.62 17.92 3.20
C LEU A 504 0.47 17.89 4.27
N PHE A 505 1.13 16.73 4.48
CA PHE A 505 2.17 16.56 5.50
C PHE A 505 3.50 16.04 4.90
N PRO A 506 4.13 16.78 3.96
CA PRO A 506 5.34 16.33 3.26
C PRO A 506 6.54 16.14 4.19
N ASP A 507 6.57 16.86 5.33
CA ASP A 507 7.64 16.76 6.32
C ASP A 507 7.54 15.54 7.23
N ARG A 508 6.34 14.99 7.41
CA ARG A 508 6.04 13.88 8.32
C ARG A 508 5.07 12.86 7.71
N PRO A 509 5.32 12.39 6.48
CA PRO A 509 4.38 11.53 5.76
C PRO A 509 4.18 10.18 6.46
N ALA A 510 5.24 9.64 7.07
CA ALA A 510 5.16 8.39 7.82
C ALA A 510 4.28 8.50 9.08
N THR A 511 4.37 9.64 9.81
CA THR A 511 3.55 9.88 11.01
C THR A 511 2.09 10.07 10.63
N ALA A 512 1.80 10.78 9.52
CA ALA A 512 0.44 10.96 9.00
C ALA A 512 -0.17 9.63 8.57
N SER A 513 0.58 8.80 7.85
CA SER A 513 0.16 7.46 7.45
C SER A 513 -0.08 6.53 8.65
N ALA A 514 0.75 6.61 9.69
CA ALA A 514 0.57 5.83 10.92
C ALA A 514 -0.69 6.24 11.69
N ALA A 515 -0.96 7.55 11.82
CA ALA A 515 -2.18 8.07 12.43
C ALA A 515 -3.43 7.62 11.65
N CYS A 516 -3.38 7.69 10.32
CA CYS A 516 -4.44 7.21 9.45
C CYS A 516 -4.67 5.70 9.62
N ASN A 517 -3.62 4.89 9.65
CA ASN A 517 -3.74 3.45 9.84
C ASN A 517 -4.38 3.09 11.18
N LEU A 518 -4.01 3.80 12.24
CA LEU A 518 -4.56 3.59 13.58
C LEU A 518 -6.09 3.82 13.59
N VAL A 519 -6.54 4.99 13.17
CA VAL A 519 -7.98 5.34 13.18
C VAL A 519 -8.77 4.46 12.20
N ARG A 520 -8.25 4.22 11.02
CA ARG A 520 -8.83 3.33 10.01
C ARG A 520 -9.07 1.92 10.55
N CYS A 521 -8.09 1.34 11.22
CA CYS A 521 -8.21 0.00 11.78
C CYS A 521 -9.15 -0.04 12.99
N TRP A 522 -9.15 0.98 13.83
CA TRP A 522 -10.03 1.04 15.00
C TRP A 522 -11.50 1.23 14.61
N LEU A 523 -11.81 2.14 13.67
CA LEU A 523 -13.17 2.28 13.16
C LEU A 523 -13.62 1.04 12.38
N GLY A 524 -12.72 0.41 11.63
CA GLY A 524 -13.02 -0.89 11.02
C GLY A 524 -13.29 -1.99 12.05
N ALA A 525 -12.57 -2.02 13.16
CA ALA A 525 -12.81 -2.93 14.28
C ALA A 525 -14.22 -2.74 14.87
N VAL A 526 -14.63 -1.48 15.06
CA VAL A 526 -16.00 -1.16 15.50
C VAL A 526 -17.03 -1.68 14.48
N GLY A 527 -16.78 -1.49 13.17
CA GLY A 527 -17.62 -2.02 12.10
C GLY A 527 -17.82 -3.53 12.18
N ALA A 528 -16.75 -4.29 12.39
CA ALA A 528 -16.82 -5.73 12.57
C ALA A 528 -17.62 -6.13 13.84
N ALA A 529 -17.44 -5.39 14.94
CA ALA A 529 -18.08 -5.71 16.20
C ALA A 529 -19.60 -5.48 16.19
N VAL A 530 -20.06 -4.41 15.52
CA VAL A 530 -21.46 -3.97 15.64
C VAL A 530 -22.35 -4.47 14.51
N ILE A 531 -21.82 -4.88 13.37
CA ILE A 531 -22.60 -5.15 12.16
C ILE A 531 -23.67 -6.23 12.36
N ASP A 532 -23.38 -7.30 13.09
CA ASP A 532 -24.35 -8.39 13.29
C ASP A 532 -25.54 -7.93 14.15
N TYR A 533 -25.28 -7.09 15.17
CA TYR A 533 -26.35 -6.47 15.97
C TYR A 533 -27.19 -5.49 15.15
N MET A 534 -26.56 -4.72 14.26
CA MET A 534 -27.29 -3.82 13.36
C MET A 534 -28.16 -4.59 12.37
N LEU A 535 -27.63 -5.68 11.77
CA LEU A 535 -28.38 -6.52 10.84
C LEU A 535 -29.59 -7.19 11.50
N SER A 536 -29.45 -7.62 12.76
CA SER A 536 -30.54 -8.25 13.52
C SER A 536 -31.59 -7.27 14.03
N GLY A 537 -31.16 -6.05 14.43
CA GLY A 537 -32.06 -5.04 14.98
C GLY A 537 -32.80 -4.21 13.94
N MET A 538 -32.14 -3.83 12.85
CA MET A 538 -32.68 -2.90 11.83
C MET A 538 -33.16 -3.62 10.55
N GLY A 539 -32.78 -4.90 10.37
CA GLY A 539 -32.95 -5.59 9.08
C GLY A 539 -31.86 -5.20 8.07
N TRP A 540 -31.71 -6.01 7.02
CA TRP A 540 -30.57 -5.89 6.11
C TRP A 540 -30.62 -4.63 5.24
N GLY A 541 -31.78 -4.32 4.67
CA GLY A 541 -31.97 -3.12 3.83
C GLY A 541 -31.68 -1.83 4.60
N TRP A 542 -32.31 -1.68 5.76
CA TRP A 542 -32.13 -0.48 6.58
C TRP A 542 -30.73 -0.35 7.16
N CYS A 543 -30.08 -1.46 7.52
CA CYS A 543 -28.70 -1.44 8.01
C CYS A 543 -27.74 -0.83 6.96
N PHE A 544 -27.78 -1.32 5.72
CA PHE A 544 -26.91 -0.78 4.67
C PHE A 544 -27.31 0.63 4.23
N THR A 545 -28.62 0.97 4.26
CA THR A 545 -29.09 2.34 4.05
C THR A 545 -28.56 3.29 5.11
N PHE A 546 -28.59 2.89 6.39
CA PHE A 546 -28.04 3.67 7.50
C PHE A 546 -26.53 3.90 7.31
N LEU A 547 -25.77 2.87 6.96
CA LEU A 547 -24.34 3.00 6.69
C LEU A 547 -24.05 3.96 5.52
N GLY A 548 -24.82 3.87 4.44
CA GLY A 548 -24.75 4.81 3.32
C GLY A 548 -25.08 6.24 3.76
N LEU A 549 -26.07 6.44 4.63
CA LEU A 549 -26.45 7.74 5.17
C LEU A 549 -25.34 8.31 6.08
N VAL A 550 -24.72 7.50 6.92
CA VAL A 550 -23.57 7.92 7.76
C VAL A 550 -22.42 8.39 6.88
N MET A 551 -22.12 7.66 5.78
CA MET A 551 -21.10 8.08 4.82
C MET A 551 -21.47 9.39 4.14
N LEU A 552 -22.74 9.58 3.78
CA LEU A 552 -23.24 10.81 3.15
C LEU A 552 -23.16 12.01 4.10
N LEU A 553 -23.62 11.85 5.34
CA LEU A 553 -23.59 12.94 6.34
C LEU A 553 -22.14 13.33 6.69
N SER A 554 -21.27 12.34 6.87
CA SER A 554 -19.85 12.59 7.14
C SER A 554 -19.12 13.20 5.95
N LEU A 555 -19.62 13.06 4.72
CA LEU A 555 -19.06 13.72 3.53
C LEU A 555 -19.10 15.25 3.65
N GLY A 556 -20.03 15.80 4.44
CA GLY A 556 -20.08 17.22 4.78
C GLY A 556 -18.79 17.73 5.41
N LEU A 557 -18.10 16.89 6.21
CA LEU A 557 -16.80 17.22 6.78
C LEU A 557 -15.73 17.37 5.69
N VAL A 558 -15.72 16.49 4.70
CA VAL A 558 -14.78 16.58 3.57
C VAL A 558 -15.09 17.80 2.70
N TYR A 559 -16.37 18.18 2.59
CA TYR A 559 -16.75 19.41 1.91
C TYR A 559 -16.22 20.66 2.64
N VAL A 560 -16.19 20.65 3.97
CA VAL A 560 -15.55 21.71 4.76
C VAL A 560 -14.04 21.76 4.45
N GLU A 561 -13.37 20.61 4.34
CA GLU A 561 -11.96 20.54 3.92
C GLU A 561 -11.76 21.12 2.51
N PHE A 562 -12.66 20.81 1.57
CA PHE A 562 -12.63 21.37 0.22
C PHE A 562 -12.68 22.89 0.19
N LEU A 563 -13.44 23.50 1.12
CA LEU A 563 -13.60 24.96 1.21
C LEU A 563 -12.47 25.64 2.00
N TYR A 564 -12.05 25.05 3.12
CA TYR A 564 -11.17 25.69 4.10
C TYR A 564 -9.77 25.08 4.18
N GLY A 565 -9.51 23.93 3.58
CA GLY A 565 -8.24 23.20 3.70
C GLY A 565 -7.02 24.05 3.32
N MET A 566 -7.09 24.81 2.23
CA MET A 566 -6.03 25.73 1.83
C MET A 566 -5.72 26.80 2.89
N LYS A 567 -6.75 27.32 3.58
CA LYS A 567 -6.56 28.32 4.66
C LYS A 567 -5.89 27.69 5.89
N TRP A 568 -6.26 26.45 6.24
CA TRP A 568 -5.66 25.73 7.38
C TRP A 568 -4.20 25.36 7.10
N ARG A 569 -3.89 24.92 5.88
CA ARG A 569 -2.52 24.65 5.45
C ARG A 569 -1.65 25.90 5.55
N GLU A 570 -2.15 27.05 5.08
CA GLU A 570 -1.45 28.32 5.17
C GLU A 570 -1.21 28.73 6.63
N LYS A 571 -2.23 28.68 7.47
CA LYS A 571 -2.11 28.99 8.91
C LYS A 571 -1.11 28.08 9.62
N ARG A 572 -1.05 26.78 9.24
CA ARG A 572 -0.06 25.83 9.77
C ARG A 572 1.36 26.20 9.33
N ARG A 573 1.52 26.63 8.08
CA ARG A 573 2.82 27.08 7.56
C ARG A 573 3.34 28.28 8.32
N VAL A 574 2.53 29.32 8.48
CA VAL A 574 2.90 30.55 9.21
C VAL A 574 3.32 30.21 10.63
N ARG A 575 2.51 29.44 11.36
CA ARG A 575 2.84 29.00 12.74
C ARG A 575 4.17 28.23 12.81
N ARG A 576 4.53 27.54 11.74
CA ARG A 576 5.78 26.80 11.67
C ARG A 576 6.96 27.74 11.44
N GLU A 577 6.85 28.66 10.49
CA GLU A 577 7.88 29.66 10.20
C GLU A 577 8.19 30.52 11.43
N GLU A 578 7.16 30.92 12.19
CA GLU A 578 7.29 31.63 13.47
C GLU A 578 8.10 30.81 14.48
N ARG A 579 7.76 29.56 14.71
CA ARG A 579 8.48 28.68 15.64
C ARG A 579 9.93 28.40 15.21
N GLU A 580 10.20 28.28 13.92
CA GLU A 580 11.55 28.11 13.40
C GLU A 580 12.38 29.40 13.59
N LYS A 581 11.76 30.56 13.45
CA LYS A 581 12.37 31.85 13.73
C LYS A 581 12.73 31.97 15.21
N GLU A 582 11.75 31.75 16.11
CA GLU A 582 11.98 31.75 17.57
C GLU A 582 13.11 30.79 17.98
N ARG A 583 13.17 29.63 17.35
CA ARG A 583 14.22 28.65 17.63
C ARG A 583 15.61 29.14 17.21
N ARG A 584 15.71 29.79 16.05
CA ARG A 584 16.97 30.37 15.56
C ARG A 584 17.42 31.52 16.46
N ASP A 585 16.49 32.35 16.87
CA ASP A 585 16.76 33.46 17.77
C ASP A 585 17.29 32.97 19.14
N LEU A 586 16.66 31.90 19.69
CA LEU A 586 17.11 31.24 20.93
C LEU A 586 18.47 30.50 20.78
N GLU A 587 18.78 29.98 19.61
CA GLU A 587 20.08 29.34 19.31
C GLU A 587 21.18 30.42 19.13
N ALA A 588 20.86 31.56 18.55
CA ALA A 588 21.74 32.71 18.43
C ALA A 588 22.09 33.32 19.80
N ASP A 589 21.11 33.50 20.69
CA ASP A 589 21.31 33.97 22.04
C ASP A 589 22.20 33.04 22.90
N LYS A 590 22.09 31.72 22.67
CA LYS A 590 22.93 30.72 23.36
C LYS A 590 24.35 30.62 22.80
N GLY A 591 24.58 31.07 21.58
CA GLY A 591 25.91 31.11 20.95
C GLY A 591 26.70 32.38 21.30
N VAL A 592 26.04 33.39 21.91
CA VAL A 592 26.64 34.65 22.33
C VAL A 592 26.93 34.64 23.84
N ALA A 593 26.37 33.70 24.61
CA ALA A 593 26.65 33.48 26.03
C ALA A 593 27.68 32.36 26.23
#